data_db47d56b2823bce5e2bf1516a00add3e
#
_entry.id   db47d56b2823bce5e2bf1516a00add3e
#
_cell.length_a   1.000
_cell.length_b   1.000
_cell.length_c   1.000
_cell.angle_alpha   90.00
_cell.angle_beta   90.00
_cell.angle_gamma   90.00
#
_symmetry.space_group_name_H-M   'P 1'
#
loop_
_entity.id
_entity.type
_entity.pdbx_description
1 polymer ?
#
loop_
_entity_poly.entity_id
_entity_poly.type
_entity_poly.pdbx_seq_one_letter_code
_entity_poly.pdbx_strand_id
1 'polypeptide(L)'
;MFVENIASISSNLFGQANAITEISKSLWYLTTVKREKPYVIMLYGNSSLGKTELVREISKKFFGSKCLEKHLSMFKNNNYSEYFFGDAPNRKSLGFDLLERESNLIFFDELDKCPEHFFSAFYTLFDNTLFKDATYDADVSGIVIFLTSNYQTEDEMKNKLGLPIFYRIDKMIHFDDFDCDTIYAIVKSEIEARKNEYEDKLTQEMVYAAISPLVSVTGENARTIKYKVQQVIEELLFQEVVEKMAKC
;
A
#
# COMPACT_ATOMS: atom_id res chain seq x y z
N MET A 1 1.62 -24.03 0.96
CA MET A 1 1.96 -22.86 0.09
C MET A 1 0.96 -21.70 0.21
N PHE A 2 -0.33 -21.78 -0.22
CA PHE A 2 -1.26 -20.63 -0.09
C PHE A 2 -1.46 -20.18 1.36
N VAL A 3 -1.83 -21.08 2.25
CA VAL A 3 -2.06 -20.80 3.67
C VAL A 3 -0.81 -20.26 4.36
N GLU A 4 0.34 -20.80 4.07
CA GLU A 4 1.64 -20.34 4.59
C GLU A 4 1.97 -18.92 4.13
N ASN A 5 1.71 -18.61 2.86
CA ASN A 5 1.89 -17.26 2.33
C ASN A 5 0.99 -16.24 3.04
N ILE A 6 -0.28 -16.58 3.27
CA ILE A 6 -1.22 -15.72 4.01
C ILE A 6 -0.78 -15.56 5.46
N ALA A 7 -0.39 -16.65 6.13
CA ALA A 7 0.13 -16.59 7.51
C ALA A 7 1.36 -15.67 7.63
N SER A 8 2.27 -15.75 6.66
CA SER A 8 3.44 -14.88 6.59
C SER A 8 3.08 -13.40 6.37
N ILE A 9 2.06 -13.10 5.56
CA ILE A 9 1.56 -11.73 5.40
C ILE A 9 0.96 -11.23 6.72
N SER A 10 0.16 -12.07 7.39
CA SER A 10 -0.47 -11.73 8.67
C SER A 10 0.54 -11.43 9.78
N SER A 11 1.70 -12.07 9.77
CA SER A 11 2.75 -11.82 10.78
C SER A 11 3.48 -10.48 10.57
N ASN A 12 3.46 -9.94 9.36
CA ASN A 12 4.18 -8.71 8.99
C ASN A 12 3.28 -7.47 8.97
N LEU A 13 1.95 -7.65 8.98
CA LEU A 13 0.99 -6.55 8.90
C LEU A 13 0.12 -6.49 10.15
N PHE A 14 0.37 -5.50 10.99
CA PHE A 14 -0.33 -5.32 12.25
C PHE A 14 -1.74 -4.73 12.07
N GLY A 15 -2.70 -5.20 12.88
CA GLY A 15 -4.01 -4.57 13.06
C GLY A 15 -4.98 -4.71 11.88
N GLN A 16 -4.66 -5.49 10.83
CA GLN A 16 -5.46 -5.57 9.60
C GLN A 16 -6.02 -6.98 9.33
N ALA A 17 -6.41 -7.71 10.36
CA ALA A 17 -6.89 -9.08 10.24
C ALA A 17 -8.09 -9.23 9.30
N ASN A 18 -9.04 -8.29 9.34
CA ASN A 18 -10.21 -8.27 8.47
C ASN A 18 -9.79 -8.06 6.99
N ALA A 19 -8.95 -7.08 6.72
CA ALA A 19 -8.46 -6.80 5.38
C ALA A 19 -7.70 -8.01 4.79
N ILE A 20 -6.83 -8.63 5.58
CA ILE A 20 -6.09 -9.84 5.18
C ILE A 20 -7.06 -10.99 4.88
N THR A 21 -8.09 -11.18 5.69
CA THR A 21 -9.12 -12.21 5.47
C THR A 21 -9.87 -12.00 4.16
N GLU A 22 -10.33 -10.77 3.90
CA GLU A 22 -11.08 -10.44 2.69
C GLU A 22 -10.21 -10.56 1.42
N ILE A 23 -8.95 -10.17 1.49
CA ILE A 23 -7.99 -10.36 0.39
C ILE A 23 -7.70 -11.83 0.17
N SER A 24 -7.55 -12.61 1.24
CA SER A 24 -7.32 -14.06 1.13
C SER A 24 -8.45 -14.76 0.40
N LYS A 25 -9.70 -14.38 0.67
CA LYS A 25 -10.87 -14.89 -0.07
C LYS A 25 -10.80 -14.53 -1.55
N SER A 26 -10.44 -13.29 -1.87
CA SER A 26 -10.32 -12.82 -3.25
C SER A 26 -9.19 -13.53 -4.00
N LEU A 27 -8.02 -13.67 -3.40
CA LEU A 27 -6.89 -14.39 -4.00
C LEU A 27 -7.21 -15.88 -4.19
N TRP A 28 -7.86 -16.52 -3.20
CA TRP A 28 -8.31 -17.91 -3.33
C TRP A 28 -9.31 -18.07 -4.45
N TYR A 29 -10.32 -17.20 -4.54
CA TYR A 29 -11.29 -17.20 -5.64
C TYR A 29 -10.60 -17.16 -7.00
N LEU A 30 -9.61 -16.31 -7.19
CA LEU A 30 -8.85 -16.15 -8.43
C LEU A 30 -7.99 -17.38 -8.78
N THR A 31 -7.63 -18.23 -7.81
CA THR A 31 -6.95 -19.50 -8.09
C THR A 31 -7.92 -20.59 -8.58
N THR A 32 -9.21 -20.45 -8.26
CA THR A 32 -10.23 -21.48 -8.54
C THR A 32 -11.10 -21.15 -9.75
N VAL A 33 -11.28 -19.87 -10.05
CA VAL A 33 -12.13 -19.38 -11.14
C VAL A 33 -11.30 -18.66 -12.19
N LYS A 34 -11.33 -19.18 -13.42
CA LYS A 34 -10.71 -18.48 -14.55
C LYS A 34 -11.58 -17.27 -14.92
N ARG A 35 -11.10 -16.08 -14.60
CA ARG A 35 -11.77 -14.83 -14.95
C ARG A 35 -11.13 -14.24 -16.21
N GLU A 36 -11.95 -13.84 -17.16
CA GLU A 36 -11.47 -13.21 -18.39
C GLU A 36 -11.14 -11.73 -18.16
N LYS A 37 -12.02 -10.99 -17.47
CA LYS A 37 -11.80 -9.57 -17.15
C LYS A 37 -10.84 -9.38 -15.98
N PRO A 38 -10.18 -8.23 -15.88
CA PRO A 38 -9.45 -7.82 -14.69
C PRO A 38 -10.26 -7.96 -13.41
N TYR A 39 -9.59 -8.24 -12.31
CA TYR A 39 -10.20 -8.23 -10.98
C TYR A 39 -9.66 -7.05 -10.19
N VAL A 40 -10.54 -6.10 -9.88
CA VAL A 40 -10.17 -4.81 -9.30
C VAL A 40 -10.48 -4.79 -7.81
N ILE A 41 -9.44 -4.59 -7.00
CA ILE A 41 -9.53 -4.51 -5.53
C ILE A 41 -9.12 -3.11 -5.09
N MET A 42 -9.99 -2.43 -4.37
CA MET A 42 -9.72 -1.15 -3.73
C MET A 42 -9.43 -1.33 -2.24
N LEU A 43 -8.25 -0.89 -1.79
CA LEU A 43 -7.89 -0.77 -0.39
C LEU A 43 -8.05 0.69 0.03
N TYR A 44 -8.89 0.98 1.03
CA TYR A 44 -9.19 2.35 1.43
C TYR A 44 -9.14 2.53 2.95
N GLY A 45 -9.06 3.77 3.43
CA GLY A 45 -8.91 4.14 4.84
C GLY A 45 -7.74 5.09 5.07
N ASN A 46 -7.48 5.49 6.30
CA ASN A 46 -6.45 6.46 6.67
C ASN A 46 -5.05 6.12 6.12
N SER A 47 -4.21 7.13 5.98
CA SER A 47 -2.84 6.94 5.49
C SER A 47 -1.98 6.14 6.48
N SER A 48 -0.98 5.41 5.96
CA SER A 48 0.02 4.68 6.75
C SER A 48 -0.55 3.57 7.65
N LEU A 49 -1.67 2.95 7.23
CA LEU A 49 -2.27 1.76 7.88
C LEU A 49 -1.76 0.43 7.27
N GLY A 50 -0.85 0.48 6.29
CA GLY A 50 -0.26 -0.71 5.70
C GLY A 50 -0.83 -1.13 4.33
N LYS A 51 -1.71 -0.34 3.69
CA LYS A 51 -2.30 -0.65 2.37
C LYS A 51 -1.26 -1.00 1.30
N THR A 52 -0.30 -0.11 1.08
CA THR A 52 0.79 -0.29 0.11
C THR A 52 1.70 -1.47 0.49
N GLU A 53 2.00 -1.64 1.79
CA GLU A 53 2.81 -2.75 2.28
C GLU A 53 2.15 -4.10 2.03
N LEU A 54 0.83 -4.21 2.25
CA LEU A 54 0.09 -5.43 1.97
C LEU A 54 0.19 -5.84 0.49
N VAL A 55 0.04 -4.90 -0.44
CA VAL A 55 0.16 -5.21 -1.88
C VAL A 55 1.57 -5.67 -2.22
N ARG A 56 2.60 -5.07 -1.63
CA ARG A 56 4.00 -5.49 -1.81
C ARG A 56 4.28 -6.88 -1.25
N GLU A 57 3.73 -7.21 -0.08
CA GLU A 57 3.83 -8.56 0.48
C GLU A 57 3.09 -9.60 -0.40
N ILE A 58 1.92 -9.25 -0.94
CA ILE A 58 1.20 -10.09 -1.92
C ILE A 58 2.07 -10.31 -3.17
N SER A 59 2.68 -9.25 -3.71
CA SER A 59 3.59 -9.36 -4.85
C SER A 59 4.73 -10.34 -4.57
N LYS A 60 5.38 -10.23 -3.42
CA LYS A 60 6.47 -11.14 -3.01
C LYS A 60 6.01 -12.59 -2.89
N LYS A 61 4.86 -12.83 -2.29
CA LYS A 61 4.40 -14.19 -1.94
C LYS A 61 3.69 -14.91 -3.07
N PHE A 62 2.99 -14.20 -3.96
CA PHE A 62 2.14 -14.79 -4.99
C PHE A 62 2.57 -14.48 -6.42
N PHE A 63 3.37 -13.42 -6.63
CA PHE A 63 3.74 -12.96 -7.99
C PHE A 63 5.26 -12.85 -8.20
N GLY A 64 6.07 -13.53 -7.36
CA GLY A 64 7.52 -13.59 -7.51
C GLY A 64 8.21 -12.22 -7.41
N SER A 65 7.68 -11.32 -6.59
CA SER A 65 8.14 -9.93 -6.42
C SER A 65 8.00 -9.07 -7.69
N LYS A 66 7.16 -9.49 -8.62
CA LYS A 66 6.92 -8.78 -9.89
C LYS A 66 5.56 -8.09 -9.83
N CYS A 67 5.54 -6.79 -10.09
CA CYS A 67 4.34 -5.97 -10.08
C CYS A 67 4.53 -4.77 -11.00
N LEU A 68 3.53 -4.44 -11.80
CA LEU A 68 3.49 -3.15 -12.47
C LEU A 68 2.93 -2.12 -11.48
N GLU A 69 3.83 -1.41 -10.77
CA GLU A 69 3.47 -0.40 -9.77
C GLU A 69 3.51 1.01 -10.35
N LYS A 70 2.48 1.81 -10.10
CA LYS A 70 2.39 3.23 -10.47
C LYS A 70 1.80 4.04 -9.31
N HIS A 71 2.51 5.10 -8.94
CA HIS A 71 2.03 6.09 -7.96
C HIS A 71 1.25 7.18 -8.70
N LEU A 72 -0.07 7.16 -8.57
CA LEU A 72 -0.94 8.09 -9.32
C LEU A 72 -0.80 9.54 -8.86
N SER A 73 -0.33 9.78 -7.64
CA SER A 73 0.03 11.10 -7.15
C SER A 73 1.16 11.79 -7.93
N MET A 74 1.95 11.06 -8.70
CA MET A 74 2.98 11.64 -9.56
C MET A 74 2.41 12.27 -10.84
N PHE A 75 1.21 11.88 -11.25
CA PHE A 75 0.58 12.30 -12.51
C PHE A 75 -0.28 13.57 -12.34
N LYS A 76 0.28 14.64 -11.78
CA LYS A 76 -0.45 15.86 -11.40
C LYS A 76 -0.79 16.82 -12.54
N ASN A 77 -0.13 16.69 -13.69
CA ASN A 77 -0.23 17.66 -14.78
C ASN A 77 -0.81 17.03 -16.04
N ASN A 78 -1.46 17.82 -16.89
CA ASN A 78 -1.99 17.40 -18.20
C ASN A 78 -0.92 16.81 -19.14
N ASN A 79 0.37 17.06 -18.89
CA ASN A 79 1.48 16.51 -19.68
C ASN A 79 1.57 14.97 -19.61
N TYR A 80 0.86 14.34 -18.67
CA TYR A 80 0.80 12.87 -18.55
C TYR A 80 -0.35 12.24 -19.34
N SER A 81 -1.14 13.02 -20.10
CA SER A 81 -2.19 12.50 -20.98
C SER A 81 -1.61 11.51 -22.00
N GLU A 82 -0.44 11.81 -22.55
CA GLU A 82 0.30 10.92 -23.46
C GLU A 82 0.63 9.56 -22.82
N TYR A 83 0.87 9.53 -21.52
CA TYR A 83 1.10 8.28 -20.83
C TYR A 83 -0.17 7.42 -20.72
N PHE A 84 -1.31 8.02 -20.35
CA PHE A 84 -2.55 7.26 -20.14
C PHE A 84 -3.28 6.90 -21.44
N PHE A 85 -3.18 7.73 -22.47
CA PHE A 85 -3.92 7.56 -23.72
C PHE A 85 -3.06 7.19 -24.93
N GLY A 86 -1.74 7.17 -24.75
CA GLY A 86 -0.80 7.01 -25.85
C GLY A 86 -0.63 8.28 -26.69
N ASP A 87 0.42 8.35 -27.49
CA ASP A 87 0.68 9.47 -28.41
C ASP A 87 1.36 8.93 -29.68
N ALA A 88 2.62 8.51 -29.58
CA ALA A 88 3.42 8.09 -30.72
C ALA A 88 4.05 6.71 -30.48
N PRO A 89 4.31 5.95 -31.56
CA PRO A 89 5.07 4.70 -31.49
C PRO A 89 6.41 4.91 -30.77
N ASN A 90 6.82 3.93 -29.96
CA ASN A 90 8.06 3.93 -29.17
C ASN A 90 8.10 4.93 -28.00
N ARG A 91 6.99 5.61 -27.68
CA ARG A 91 6.87 6.34 -26.41
C ARG A 91 6.27 5.44 -25.34
N LYS A 92 6.76 5.60 -24.10
CA LYS A 92 6.20 4.89 -22.96
C LYS A 92 4.81 5.40 -22.65
N SER A 93 3.85 4.49 -22.72
CA SER A 93 2.46 4.72 -22.32
C SER A 93 2.03 3.64 -21.33
N LEU A 94 0.81 3.76 -20.78
CA LEU A 94 0.21 2.71 -19.97
C LEU A 94 0.06 1.42 -20.79
N GLY A 95 -0.34 1.51 -22.06
CA GLY A 95 -0.42 0.36 -22.96
C GLY A 95 0.94 -0.31 -23.18
N PHE A 96 2.01 0.47 -23.35
CA PHE A 96 3.37 -0.06 -23.43
C PHE A 96 3.77 -0.81 -22.15
N ASP A 97 3.58 -0.20 -20.98
CA ASP A 97 3.91 -0.82 -19.69
C ASP A 97 3.07 -2.09 -19.43
N LEU A 98 1.80 -2.10 -19.89
CA LEU A 98 0.95 -3.30 -19.82
C LEU A 98 1.43 -4.44 -20.72
N LEU A 99 1.99 -4.14 -21.89
CA LEU A 99 2.61 -5.13 -22.79
C LEU A 99 3.91 -5.72 -22.20
N GLU A 100 4.75 -4.86 -21.64
CA GLU A 100 6.05 -5.24 -21.07
C GLU A 100 5.96 -5.79 -19.63
N ARG A 101 4.75 -5.88 -19.04
CA ARG A 101 4.61 -6.35 -17.66
C ARG A 101 5.11 -7.78 -17.48
N GLU A 102 5.78 -8.01 -16.37
CA GLU A 102 6.36 -9.32 -16.04
C GLU A 102 5.42 -10.21 -15.20
N SER A 103 4.28 -9.68 -14.74
CA SER A 103 3.29 -10.43 -13.97
C SER A 103 1.87 -9.94 -14.23
N ASN A 104 0.89 -10.72 -13.77
CA ASN A 104 -0.52 -10.33 -13.82
C ASN A 104 -0.96 -9.51 -12.60
N LEU A 105 -0.03 -8.92 -11.87
CA LEU A 105 -0.32 -8.00 -10.77
C LEU A 105 -0.03 -6.56 -11.21
N ILE A 106 -1.05 -5.72 -11.10
CA ILE A 106 -0.94 -4.27 -11.31
C ILE A 106 -1.30 -3.57 -10.02
N PHE A 107 -0.55 -2.54 -9.68
CA PHE A 107 -0.77 -1.75 -8.50
C PHE A 107 -0.77 -0.25 -8.82
N PHE A 108 -1.91 0.39 -8.61
CA PHE A 108 -2.06 1.83 -8.69
C PHE A 108 -2.22 2.41 -7.29
N ASP A 109 -1.16 3.03 -6.80
CA ASP A 109 -1.13 3.65 -5.47
C ASP A 109 -1.66 5.08 -5.52
N GLU A 110 -2.40 5.49 -4.47
CA GLU A 110 -2.94 6.85 -4.28
C GLU A 110 -3.92 7.30 -5.41
N LEU A 111 -4.93 6.47 -5.71
CA LEU A 111 -5.96 6.81 -6.72
C LEU A 111 -6.71 8.11 -6.37
N ASP A 112 -6.88 8.43 -5.09
CA ASP A 112 -7.48 9.67 -4.61
C ASP A 112 -6.70 10.94 -5.01
N LYS A 113 -5.46 10.80 -5.47
CA LYS A 113 -4.62 11.89 -5.97
C LYS A 113 -4.57 11.98 -7.51
N CYS A 114 -5.16 10.99 -8.19
CA CYS A 114 -5.22 10.96 -9.65
C CYS A 114 -6.19 12.03 -10.16
N PRO A 115 -5.79 12.88 -11.11
CA PRO A 115 -6.73 13.80 -11.76
C PRO A 115 -7.87 13.09 -12.48
N GLU A 116 -9.09 13.58 -12.32
CA GLU A 116 -10.33 12.95 -12.84
C GLU A 116 -10.31 12.71 -14.36
N HIS A 117 -9.65 13.58 -15.12
CA HIS A 117 -9.59 13.44 -16.59
C HIS A 117 -8.82 12.18 -17.03
N PHE A 118 -8.01 11.53 -16.16
CA PHE A 118 -7.38 10.25 -16.45
C PHE A 118 -8.27 9.04 -16.16
N PHE A 119 -9.40 9.23 -15.47
CA PHE A 119 -10.28 8.11 -15.11
C PHE A 119 -10.86 7.37 -16.32
N SER A 120 -10.98 8.03 -17.47
CA SER A 120 -11.46 7.38 -18.69
C SER A 120 -10.55 6.25 -19.20
N ALA A 121 -9.24 6.32 -18.94
CA ALA A 121 -8.31 5.23 -19.25
C ALA A 121 -8.61 3.97 -18.40
N PHE A 122 -9.03 4.16 -17.14
CA PHE A 122 -9.39 3.07 -16.25
C PHE A 122 -10.71 2.38 -16.63
N TYR A 123 -11.63 3.06 -17.30
CA TYR A 123 -12.87 2.41 -17.77
C TYR A 123 -12.56 1.23 -18.71
N THR A 124 -11.66 1.46 -19.66
CA THR A 124 -11.23 0.42 -20.59
C THR A 124 -10.41 -0.67 -19.89
N LEU A 125 -9.51 -0.27 -18.99
CA LEU A 125 -8.64 -1.19 -18.27
C LEU A 125 -9.42 -2.13 -17.33
N PHE A 126 -10.48 -1.65 -16.67
CA PHE A 126 -11.21 -2.45 -15.68
C PHE A 126 -12.28 -3.36 -16.28
N ASP A 127 -12.82 -3.02 -17.44
CA ASP A 127 -13.97 -3.74 -18.02
C ASP A 127 -13.63 -4.69 -19.16
N ASN A 128 -12.50 -4.48 -19.83
CA ASN A 128 -12.20 -5.20 -21.06
C ASN A 128 -11.06 -6.21 -20.85
N THR A 129 -11.01 -7.20 -21.72
CA THR A 129 -9.90 -8.16 -21.82
C THR A 129 -8.71 -7.59 -22.59
N LEU A 130 -8.93 -6.48 -23.32
CA LEU A 130 -7.93 -5.80 -24.13
C LEU A 130 -7.93 -4.31 -23.79
N PHE A 131 -6.83 -3.82 -23.25
CA PHE A 131 -6.60 -2.38 -23.08
C PHE A 131 -6.05 -1.83 -24.38
N LYS A 132 -6.61 -0.71 -24.84
CA LYS A 132 -6.17 0.00 -26.04
C LYS A 132 -5.89 1.46 -25.71
N ASP A 133 -4.68 1.89 -26.03
CA ASP A 133 -4.36 3.31 -26.15
C ASP A 133 -4.17 3.69 -27.63
N ALA A 134 -3.71 4.90 -27.91
CA ALA A 134 -3.53 5.36 -29.28
C ALA A 134 -2.48 4.55 -30.09
N THR A 135 -1.64 3.76 -29.40
CA THR A 135 -0.47 3.10 -30.03
C THR A 135 -0.45 1.60 -29.79
N TYR A 136 -0.88 1.14 -28.62
CA TYR A 136 -0.70 -0.24 -28.17
C TYR A 136 -2.03 -0.91 -27.82
N ASP A 137 -2.09 -2.19 -28.13
CA ASP A 137 -3.15 -3.12 -27.71
C ASP A 137 -2.54 -4.13 -26.73
N ALA A 138 -2.93 -4.11 -25.47
CA ALA A 138 -2.41 -4.99 -24.43
C ALA A 138 -3.48 -5.95 -23.91
N ASP A 139 -3.24 -7.26 -23.95
CA ASP A 139 -4.10 -8.23 -23.28
C ASP A 139 -4.00 -8.06 -21.76
N VAL A 140 -5.14 -7.80 -21.14
CA VAL A 140 -5.29 -7.61 -19.70
C VAL A 140 -6.20 -8.68 -19.08
N SER A 141 -6.38 -9.80 -19.78
CA SER A 141 -7.16 -10.93 -19.30
C SER A 141 -6.54 -11.52 -18.04
N GLY A 142 -7.38 -11.77 -17.03
CA GLY A 142 -6.98 -12.42 -15.78
C GLY A 142 -5.96 -11.67 -14.93
N ILE A 143 -5.77 -10.37 -15.16
CA ILE A 143 -4.94 -9.54 -14.29
C ILE A 143 -5.67 -9.22 -12.98
N VAL A 144 -4.89 -9.00 -11.93
CA VAL A 144 -5.36 -8.48 -10.65
C VAL A 144 -4.86 -7.06 -10.49
N ILE A 145 -5.78 -6.14 -10.25
CA ILE A 145 -5.48 -4.72 -10.08
C ILE A 145 -5.76 -4.34 -8.63
N PHE A 146 -4.73 -3.94 -7.91
CA PHE A 146 -4.88 -3.28 -6.62
C PHE A 146 -4.87 -1.78 -6.79
N LEU A 147 -5.81 -1.14 -6.11
CA LEU A 147 -5.92 0.31 -5.99
C LEU A 147 -5.79 0.66 -4.50
N THR A 148 -5.10 1.74 -4.17
CA THR A 148 -5.16 2.31 -2.83
C THR A 148 -5.73 3.73 -2.86
N SER A 149 -6.38 4.12 -1.78
CA SER A 149 -6.86 5.49 -1.57
C SER A 149 -6.91 5.83 -0.09
N ASN A 150 -7.03 7.13 0.22
CA ASN A 150 -7.24 7.62 1.57
C ASN A 150 -8.70 8.03 1.85
N TYR A 151 -9.63 7.59 1.01
CA TYR A 151 -11.04 7.76 1.27
C TYR A 151 -11.45 7.05 2.56
N GLN A 152 -12.41 7.64 3.30
CA GLN A 152 -12.86 7.11 4.59
C GLN A 152 -14.09 6.22 4.44
N THR A 153 -14.90 6.46 3.42
CA THR A 153 -16.17 5.77 3.20
C THR A 153 -16.40 5.47 1.72
N GLU A 154 -17.24 4.47 1.46
CA GLU A 154 -17.68 4.16 0.10
C GLU A 154 -18.49 5.30 -0.53
N ASP A 155 -19.25 6.06 0.26
CA ASP A 155 -20.01 7.21 -0.23
C ASP A 155 -19.07 8.35 -0.66
N GLU A 156 -17.98 8.57 0.06
CA GLU A 156 -16.94 9.49 -0.38
C GLU A 156 -16.32 9.04 -1.70
N MET A 157 -16.00 7.74 -1.84
CA MET A 157 -15.49 7.18 -3.09
C MET A 157 -16.46 7.36 -4.26
N LYS A 158 -17.75 7.09 -4.06
CA LYS A 158 -18.79 7.31 -5.08
C LYS A 158 -18.81 8.75 -5.57
N ASN A 159 -18.72 9.69 -4.63
CA ASN A 159 -18.77 11.12 -4.93
C ASN A 159 -17.50 11.61 -5.65
N LYS A 160 -16.33 11.07 -5.29
CA LYS A 160 -15.03 11.52 -5.82
C LYS A 160 -14.61 10.78 -7.10
N LEU A 161 -14.83 9.48 -7.19
CA LEU A 161 -14.47 8.67 -8.36
C LEU A 161 -15.56 8.70 -9.44
N GLY A 162 -16.78 9.05 -9.04
CA GLY A 162 -17.97 8.91 -9.88
C GLY A 162 -18.43 7.46 -10.01
N LEU A 163 -19.71 7.28 -10.31
CA LEU A 163 -20.32 5.95 -10.43
C LEU A 163 -19.64 5.04 -11.48
N PRO A 164 -19.13 5.57 -12.62
CA PRO A 164 -18.49 4.72 -13.62
C PRO A 164 -17.26 3.97 -13.11
N ILE A 165 -16.39 4.61 -12.32
CA ILE A 165 -15.24 3.93 -11.70
C ILE A 165 -15.72 3.05 -10.55
N PHE A 166 -16.57 3.60 -9.68
CA PHE A 166 -17.00 2.94 -8.47
C PHE A 166 -17.59 1.54 -8.74
N TYR A 167 -18.48 1.42 -9.73
CA TYR A 167 -19.11 0.13 -10.07
C TYR A 167 -18.21 -0.84 -10.86
N ARG A 168 -16.98 -0.44 -11.20
CA ARG A 168 -15.99 -1.31 -11.82
C ARG A 168 -15.00 -1.91 -10.82
N ILE A 169 -15.11 -1.53 -9.54
CA ILE A 169 -14.34 -2.10 -8.45
C ILE A 169 -15.07 -3.35 -7.98
N ASP A 170 -14.44 -4.51 -8.12
CA ASP A 170 -15.03 -5.80 -7.74
C ASP A 170 -15.05 -6.01 -6.22
N LYS A 171 -14.07 -5.47 -5.52
CA LYS A 171 -13.94 -5.63 -4.07
C LYS A 171 -13.42 -4.35 -3.43
N MET A 172 -14.09 -3.90 -2.39
CA MET A 172 -13.66 -2.78 -1.55
C MET A 172 -13.31 -3.31 -0.18
N ILE A 173 -12.13 -2.94 0.33
CA ILE A 173 -11.59 -3.44 1.59
C ILE A 173 -11.13 -2.26 2.41
N HIS A 174 -11.79 -2.06 3.57
CA HIS A 174 -11.45 -1.02 4.51
C HIS A 174 -10.24 -1.43 5.35
N PHE A 175 -9.35 -0.48 5.59
CA PHE A 175 -8.26 -0.57 6.55
C PHE A 175 -8.63 0.22 7.78
N ASP A 176 -8.83 -0.51 8.88
CA ASP A 176 -9.23 0.06 10.16
C ASP A 176 -8.09 0.83 10.82
N ASP A 177 -8.42 1.87 11.57
CA ASP A 177 -7.46 2.56 12.42
C ASP A 177 -6.92 1.60 13.48
N PHE A 178 -5.67 1.83 13.90
CA PHE A 178 -5.04 0.97 14.87
C PHE A 178 -5.68 1.11 16.25
N ASP A 179 -5.96 -0.01 16.89
CA ASP A 179 -6.30 -0.09 18.29
C ASP A 179 -5.04 -0.02 19.18
N CYS A 180 -5.24 0.07 20.49
CA CYS A 180 -4.16 0.18 21.46
C CYS A 180 -3.18 -0.98 21.37
N ASP A 181 -3.66 -2.20 21.24
CA ASP A 181 -2.83 -3.42 21.23
C ASP A 181 -1.96 -3.44 19.97
N THR A 182 -2.53 -3.04 18.83
CA THR A 182 -1.82 -2.90 17.56
C THR A 182 -0.74 -1.82 17.65
N ILE A 183 -1.06 -0.66 18.22
CA ILE A 183 -0.10 0.44 18.41
C ILE A 183 1.09 -0.04 19.24
N TYR A 184 0.86 -0.70 20.37
CA TYR A 184 1.93 -1.25 21.21
C TYR A 184 2.74 -2.35 20.51
N ALA A 185 2.10 -3.19 19.70
CA ALA A 185 2.80 -4.21 18.91
C ALA A 185 3.73 -3.57 17.87
N ILE A 186 3.27 -2.50 17.19
CA ILE A 186 4.10 -1.75 16.22
C ILE A 186 5.27 -1.06 16.93
N VAL A 187 5.05 -0.43 18.09
CA VAL A 187 6.12 0.18 18.90
C VAL A 187 7.20 -0.85 19.25
N LYS A 188 6.79 -2.00 19.76
CA LYS A 188 7.75 -3.08 20.11
C LYS A 188 8.52 -3.57 18.90
N SER A 189 7.83 -3.79 17.78
CA SER A 189 8.44 -4.22 16.52
C SER A 189 9.45 -3.20 16.00
N GLU A 190 9.15 -1.91 16.09
CA GLU A 190 10.04 -0.84 15.62
C GLU A 190 11.27 -0.69 16.52
N ILE A 191 11.13 -0.82 17.85
CA ILE A 191 12.23 -0.82 18.80
C ILE A 191 13.18 -2.00 18.52
N GLU A 192 12.64 -3.21 18.31
CA GLU A 192 13.45 -4.38 17.98
C GLU A 192 14.16 -4.24 16.62
N ALA A 193 13.46 -3.71 15.60
CA ALA A 193 14.04 -3.49 14.28
C ALA A 193 15.24 -2.51 14.29
N ARG A 194 15.26 -1.57 15.24
CA ARG A 194 16.33 -0.57 15.41
C ARG A 194 17.36 -0.93 16.47
N LYS A 195 17.31 -2.12 17.04
CA LYS A 195 18.19 -2.55 18.12
C LYS A 195 19.66 -2.25 17.87
N ASN A 196 20.15 -2.54 16.66
CA ASN A 196 21.53 -2.30 16.27
C ASN A 196 21.96 -0.82 16.32
N GLU A 197 21.00 0.11 16.35
CA GLU A 197 21.29 1.56 16.41
C GLU A 197 21.67 2.01 17.84
N TYR A 198 21.27 1.25 18.87
CA TYR A 198 21.38 1.70 20.27
C TYR A 198 21.83 0.63 21.27
N GLU A 199 21.92 -0.67 20.93
CA GLU A 199 22.14 -1.77 21.89
C GLU A 199 23.45 -1.70 22.69
N ASP A 200 24.45 -0.99 22.17
CA ASP A 200 25.72 -0.77 22.87
C ASP A 200 25.60 0.23 24.04
N LYS A 201 24.52 1.00 24.11
CA LYS A 201 24.37 2.12 25.06
C LYS A 201 23.06 2.12 25.82
N LEU A 202 21.99 1.61 25.23
CA LEU A 202 20.64 1.63 25.78
C LEU A 202 20.05 0.22 25.79
N THR A 203 19.14 -0.04 26.73
CA THR A 203 18.32 -1.25 26.71
C THR A 203 16.97 -1.00 26.03
N GLN A 204 16.33 -2.04 25.54
CA GLN A 204 14.99 -1.94 24.96
C GLN A 204 13.96 -1.40 25.96
N GLU A 205 14.09 -1.78 27.24
CA GLU A 205 13.22 -1.31 28.32
C GLU A 205 13.33 0.20 28.51
N MET A 206 14.53 0.78 28.42
CA MET A 206 14.75 2.23 28.52
C MET A 206 14.05 2.94 27.36
N VAL A 207 14.24 2.48 26.12
CA VAL A 207 13.59 3.05 24.94
C VAL A 207 12.07 2.92 25.05
N TYR A 208 11.56 1.74 25.46
CA TYR A 208 10.14 1.50 25.62
C TYR A 208 9.50 2.38 26.72
N ALA A 209 10.17 2.54 27.84
CA ALA A 209 9.71 3.40 28.93
C ALA A 209 9.62 4.87 28.51
N ALA A 210 10.57 5.34 27.69
CA ALA A 210 10.58 6.71 27.20
C ALA A 210 9.53 6.98 26.11
N ILE A 211 9.26 6.00 25.22
CA ILE A 211 8.28 6.14 24.13
C ILE A 211 6.83 6.00 24.61
N SER A 212 6.58 5.12 25.59
CA SER A 212 5.22 4.75 26.04
C SER A 212 4.33 5.95 26.38
N PRO A 213 4.78 7.00 27.09
CA PRO A 213 3.96 8.16 27.39
C PRO A 213 3.73 9.09 26.18
N LEU A 214 4.50 8.96 25.10
CA LEU A 214 4.44 9.81 23.91
C LEU A 214 3.49 9.28 22.84
N VAL A 215 3.10 8.02 22.93
CA VAL A 215 2.21 7.36 21.97
C VAL A 215 0.78 7.51 22.46
N SER A 216 -0.07 8.16 21.66
CA SER A 216 -1.48 8.30 21.98
C SER A 216 -2.25 7.02 21.65
N VAL A 217 -3.37 6.82 22.33
CA VAL A 217 -4.27 5.67 22.11
C VAL A 217 -5.07 5.78 20.82
N THR A 218 -5.16 6.98 20.26
CA THR A 218 -5.96 7.29 19.07
C THR A 218 -5.17 8.18 18.10
N GLY A 219 -5.41 7.99 16.81
CA GLY A 219 -4.84 8.84 15.76
C GLY A 219 -3.38 8.52 15.39
N GLU A 220 -2.79 7.47 15.97
CA GLU A 220 -1.48 7.00 15.55
C GLU A 220 -1.57 6.16 14.27
N ASN A 221 -0.52 6.25 13.47
CA ASN A 221 -0.31 5.37 12.34
C ASN A 221 1.14 4.88 12.32
N ALA A 222 1.46 3.91 11.47
CA ALA A 222 2.79 3.31 11.46
C ALA A 222 3.91 4.34 11.22
N ARG A 223 3.66 5.40 10.45
CA ARG A 223 4.66 6.44 10.18
C ARG A 223 4.91 7.33 11.39
N THR A 224 3.86 7.75 12.11
CA THR A 224 3.98 8.57 13.33
C THR A 224 4.67 7.79 14.44
N ILE A 225 4.36 6.50 14.60
CA ILE A 225 5.02 5.64 15.58
C ILE A 225 6.52 5.49 15.25
N LYS A 226 6.87 5.17 14.01
CA LYS A 226 8.28 5.06 13.57
C LYS A 226 9.06 6.35 13.83
N TYR A 227 8.47 7.49 13.51
CA TYR A 227 9.07 8.78 13.77
C TYR A 227 9.32 9.02 15.27
N LYS A 228 8.33 8.75 16.13
CA LYS A 228 8.46 8.91 17.58
C LYS A 228 9.52 7.99 18.18
N VAL A 229 9.59 6.73 17.76
CA VAL A 229 10.60 5.79 18.22
C VAL A 229 11.99 6.30 17.84
N GLN A 230 12.18 6.77 16.62
CA GLN A 230 13.45 7.34 16.18
C GLN A 230 13.85 8.55 17.03
N GLN A 231 12.95 9.50 17.23
CA GLN A 231 13.22 10.71 18.03
C GLN A 231 13.62 10.36 19.48
N VAL A 232 12.96 9.38 20.09
CA VAL A 232 13.28 8.93 21.44
C VAL A 232 14.68 8.30 21.51
N ILE A 233 15.03 7.45 20.54
CA ILE A 233 16.37 6.84 20.48
C ILE A 233 17.44 7.94 20.33
N GLU A 234 17.26 8.89 19.43
CA GLU A 234 18.18 10.00 19.21
C GLU A 234 18.38 10.83 20.49
N GLU A 235 17.29 11.17 21.19
CA GLU A 235 17.31 11.94 22.44
C GLU A 235 18.07 11.20 23.56
N LEU A 236 17.76 9.92 23.78
CA LEU A 236 18.40 9.12 24.81
C LEU A 236 19.91 8.95 24.55
N LEU A 237 20.30 8.73 23.29
CA LEU A 237 21.70 8.62 22.89
C LEU A 237 22.45 9.94 23.11
N PHE A 238 21.79 11.08 22.84
CA PHE A 238 22.37 12.41 23.08
C PHE A 238 22.54 12.70 24.58
N GLN A 239 21.52 12.37 25.41
CA GLN A 239 21.59 12.54 26.86
C GLN A 239 22.79 11.79 27.47
N GLU A 240 23.05 10.56 27.02
CA GLU A 240 24.22 9.79 27.48
C GLU A 240 25.55 10.51 27.17
N VAL A 241 25.66 11.17 26.02
CA VAL A 241 26.85 11.97 25.66
C VAL A 241 26.99 13.18 26.56
N VAL A 242 25.89 13.94 26.80
CA VAL A 242 25.89 15.13 27.68
C VAL A 242 26.28 14.74 29.11
N GLU A 243 25.76 13.63 29.63
CA GLU A 243 26.16 13.16 30.97
C GLU A 243 27.64 12.78 31.07
N LYS A 244 28.22 12.22 30.04
CA LYS A 244 29.66 11.92 29.99
C LYS A 244 30.49 13.22 29.96
N MET A 245 30.04 14.24 29.19
CA MET A 245 30.72 15.56 29.15
C MET A 245 30.63 16.30 30.49
N ALA A 246 29.52 16.16 31.21
CA ALA A 246 29.35 16.82 32.52
C ALA A 246 30.17 16.17 33.65
N LYS A 247 30.68 14.94 33.47
CA LYS A 247 31.52 14.21 34.44
C LYS A 247 33.00 14.35 34.17
N CYS A 248 33.40 14.99 33.07
CA CYS A 248 34.79 15.33 32.75
C CYS A 248 35.13 16.76 33.14
#